data_5528263add8702b550bec1d59e827ebd
#
_entry.id   5528263add8702b550bec1d59e827ebd
#
_cell.length_a   1.000
_cell.length_b   1.000
_cell.length_c   1.000
_cell.angle_alpha   90.00
_cell.angle_beta   90.00
_cell.angle_gamma   90.00
#
_symmetry.space_group_name_H-M   'P 1'
#
loop_
_entity.id
_entity.type
_entity.pdbx_description
1 polymer ?
#
loop_
_entity_poly.entity_id
_entity_poly.type
_entity_poly.pdbx_seq_one_letter_code
_entity_poly.pdbx_strand_id
1 'polypeptide(L)'
;QFRSLIVGACLATGLLITSVAQAHISLVKSIPTADAVVTTPQQIDLVFSEQLVLRASRLELSVIKDGGAAEKVEHIDVELINDGKTLRATLHNPLGVGVYQVQWRAVGDDNHPMTGEYSFTIK
;
A
#
# COMPACT_ATOMS: atom_id res chain seq x y z
N GLN A 1 61.05 -36.23 18.86
CA GLN A 1 60.03 -35.42 19.51
C GLN A 1 59.36 -34.51 18.55
N PHE A 2 58.24 -34.98 18.10
CA PHE A 2 57.49 -34.24 17.10
C PHE A 2 56.27 -33.65 17.72
N ARG A 3 56.19 -32.38 17.56
CA ARG A 3 54.95 -31.68 17.87
C ARG A 3 54.20 -31.49 16.60
N SER A 4 53.22 -32.29 16.39
CA SER A 4 52.28 -32.00 15.34
C SER A 4 51.45 -30.81 15.77
N LEU A 5 51.71 -29.69 15.22
CA LEU A 5 50.80 -28.58 15.26
C LEU A 5 49.63 -28.93 14.36
N ILE A 6 48.57 -29.44 14.94
CA ILE A 6 47.32 -29.49 14.28
C ILE A 6 46.80 -28.06 14.31
N VAL A 7 47.13 -27.34 13.26
CA VAL A 7 46.41 -26.11 12.99
C VAL A 7 45.02 -26.55 12.58
N GLY A 8 44.14 -26.55 13.56
CA GLY A 8 42.76 -26.63 13.26
C GLY A 8 42.38 -25.42 12.44
N ALA A 9 42.32 -25.57 11.15
CA ALA A 9 41.69 -24.58 10.32
C ALA A 9 40.22 -24.60 10.72
N CYS A 10 39.85 -23.73 11.63
CA CYS A 10 38.47 -23.34 11.77
C CYS A 10 38.06 -22.71 10.44
N LEU A 11 37.57 -23.53 9.54
CA LEU A 11 36.73 -23.01 8.50
C LEU A 11 35.52 -22.45 9.18
N ALA A 12 35.56 -21.17 9.49
CA ALA A 12 34.35 -20.42 9.70
C ALA A 12 33.66 -20.37 8.34
N THR A 13 32.88 -21.38 8.05
CA THR A 13 31.86 -21.27 7.03
C THR A 13 30.92 -20.22 7.52
N GLY A 14 31.19 -18.98 7.14
CA GLY A 14 30.23 -17.91 7.31
C GLY A 14 28.98 -18.35 6.57
N LEU A 15 27.96 -18.70 7.32
CA LEU A 15 26.63 -18.86 6.74
C LEU A 15 26.26 -17.49 6.22
N LEU A 16 26.46 -17.28 4.94
CA LEU A 16 25.84 -16.19 4.23
C LEU A 16 24.34 -16.54 4.16
N ILE A 17 23.63 -16.15 5.20
CA ILE A 17 22.18 -16.07 5.10
C ILE A 17 21.92 -14.88 4.19
N THR A 18 21.86 -15.13 2.90
CA THR A 18 21.19 -14.19 2.01
C THR A 18 19.74 -14.24 2.37
N SER A 19 19.33 -13.40 3.32
CA SER A 19 17.95 -13.08 3.47
C SER A 19 17.56 -12.40 2.17
N VAL A 20 16.84 -13.10 1.31
CA VAL A 20 16.12 -12.46 0.24
C VAL A 20 15.09 -11.60 0.94
N ALA A 21 15.43 -10.34 1.14
CA ALA A 21 14.47 -9.36 1.56
C ALA A 21 13.46 -9.28 0.42
N GLN A 22 12.36 -10.00 0.56
CA GLN A 22 11.22 -9.76 -0.30
C GLN A 22 10.78 -8.35 -0.01
N ALA A 23 11.00 -7.47 -0.99
CA ALA A 23 10.48 -6.13 -0.92
C ALA A 23 8.96 -6.24 -1.04
N HIS A 24 8.28 -6.29 0.11
CA HIS A 24 6.84 -6.17 0.14
C HIS A 24 6.45 -4.77 -0.31
N ILE A 25 5.43 -4.69 -1.15
CA ILE A 25 4.84 -3.42 -1.53
C ILE A 25 4.37 -2.73 -0.26
N SER A 26 4.75 -1.47 -0.11
CA SER A 26 4.28 -0.64 0.98
C SER A 26 3.63 0.62 0.45
N LEU A 27 2.63 1.11 1.16
CA LEU A 27 2.05 2.41 0.90
C LEU A 27 3.02 3.48 1.42
N VAL A 28 3.56 4.27 0.50
CA VAL A 28 4.53 5.32 0.82
C VAL A 28 3.84 6.63 1.16
N LYS A 29 2.74 6.93 0.46
CA LYS A 29 2.04 8.21 0.60
C LYS A 29 0.58 8.04 0.18
N SER A 30 -0.31 8.73 0.86
CA SER A 30 -1.71 8.85 0.47
C SER A 30 -2.14 10.32 0.46
N ILE A 31 -3.01 10.67 -0.48
CA ILE A 31 -3.64 11.99 -0.58
C ILE A 31 -5.13 11.78 -0.83
N PRO A 32 -6.02 12.16 0.08
CA PRO A 32 -5.76 12.69 1.42
C PRO A 32 -5.00 11.73 2.31
N THR A 33 -4.26 12.25 3.30
CA THR A 33 -3.57 11.42 4.28
C THR A 33 -4.56 10.86 5.32
N ALA A 34 -4.12 9.81 6.01
CA ALA A 34 -4.90 9.24 7.11
C ALA A 34 -5.25 10.31 8.15
N ASP A 35 -6.50 10.31 8.59
CA ASP A 35 -7.05 11.22 9.60
C ASP A 35 -7.06 12.70 9.19
N ALA A 36 -6.79 13.01 7.94
CA ALA A 36 -6.84 14.39 7.45
C ALA A 36 -8.27 14.93 7.45
N VAL A 37 -8.38 16.23 7.67
CA VAL A 37 -9.61 16.99 7.47
C VAL A 37 -9.40 17.86 6.23
N VAL A 38 -10.19 17.66 5.21
CA VAL A 38 -10.00 18.29 3.90
C VAL A 38 -11.31 18.89 3.39
N THR A 39 -11.19 19.77 2.40
CA THR A 39 -12.31 20.17 1.55
C THR A 39 -12.50 19.09 0.48
N THR A 40 -13.58 19.16 -0.28
CA THR A 40 -13.92 18.12 -1.26
C THR A 40 -12.76 17.79 -2.20
N PRO A 41 -12.17 16.58 -2.13
CA PRO A 41 -11.13 16.18 -3.06
C PRO A 41 -11.75 15.78 -4.41
N GLN A 42 -11.00 15.97 -5.47
CA GLN A 42 -11.39 15.50 -6.81
C GLN A 42 -10.82 14.11 -7.10
N GLN A 43 -9.82 13.71 -6.37
CA GLN A 43 -9.13 12.44 -6.57
C GLN A 43 -8.51 11.96 -5.26
N ILE A 44 -8.25 10.67 -5.24
CA ILE A 44 -7.50 10.01 -4.16
C ILE A 44 -6.29 9.36 -4.78
N ASP A 45 -5.10 9.64 -4.27
CA ASP A 45 -3.86 9.05 -4.74
C ASP A 45 -3.24 8.19 -3.65
N LEU A 46 -2.90 6.96 -4.02
CA LEU A 46 -2.12 6.04 -3.19
C LEU A 46 -0.80 5.75 -3.90
N VAL A 47 0.30 6.16 -3.30
CA VAL A 47 1.64 5.96 -3.85
C VAL A 47 2.29 4.77 -3.15
N PHE A 48 2.72 3.81 -3.94
CA PHE A 48 3.34 2.57 -3.45
C PHE A 48 4.83 2.52 -3.79
N SER A 49 5.55 1.67 -3.08
CA SER A 49 6.99 1.49 -3.27
C SER A 49 7.37 0.78 -4.57
N GLU A 50 6.45 0.03 -5.16
CA GLU A 50 6.66 -0.80 -6.34
C GLU A 50 5.54 -0.60 -7.36
N GLN A 51 5.78 -1.04 -8.60
CA GLN A 51 4.75 -1.06 -9.63
C GLN A 51 3.65 -2.05 -9.28
N LEU A 52 2.41 -1.67 -9.56
CA LEU A 52 1.24 -2.48 -9.30
C LEU A 52 0.71 -3.11 -10.60
N VAL A 53 -0.01 -4.20 -10.42
CA VAL A 53 -0.82 -4.82 -11.48
C VAL A 53 -2.25 -4.32 -11.32
N LEU A 54 -2.70 -3.47 -12.24
CA LEU A 54 -4.00 -2.79 -12.11
C LEU A 54 -5.17 -3.75 -11.94
N ARG A 55 -5.23 -4.79 -12.77
CA ARG A 55 -6.35 -5.75 -12.73
C ARG A 55 -6.46 -6.53 -11.43
N ALA A 56 -5.39 -6.59 -10.65
CA ALA A 56 -5.35 -7.29 -9.35
C ALA A 56 -5.40 -6.33 -8.17
N SER A 57 -5.29 -5.04 -8.42
CA SER A 57 -5.26 -3.99 -7.40
C SER A 57 -6.60 -3.27 -7.35
N ARG A 58 -6.96 -2.77 -6.17
CA ARG A 58 -8.26 -2.11 -5.95
C ARG A 58 -8.13 -0.91 -5.03
N LEU A 59 -9.00 0.03 -5.25
CA LEU A 59 -9.26 1.12 -4.33
C LEU A 59 -10.77 1.28 -4.23
N GLU A 60 -11.29 1.19 -3.02
CA GLU A 60 -12.72 1.41 -2.73
C GLU A 60 -12.85 2.54 -1.73
N LEU A 61 -13.85 3.39 -1.96
CA LEU A 61 -14.19 4.49 -1.08
C LEU A 61 -15.59 4.26 -0.53
N SER A 62 -15.76 4.44 0.77
CA SER A 62 -17.05 4.37 1.44
C SER A 62 -17.26 5.60 2.31
N VAL A 63 -18.49 6.06 2.39
CA VAL A 63 -18.89 7.05 3.37
C VAL A 63 -19.42 6.33 4.62
N ILE A 64 -19.01 6.78 5.78
CA ILE A 64 -19.46 6.21 7.05
C ILE A 64 -20.69 6.99 7.50
N LYS A 65 -21.82 6.28 7.52
CA LYS A 65 -23.11 6.85 7.93
C LYS A 65 -23.28 6.82 9.44
N ASP A 66 -24.29 7.52 9.92
CA ASP A 66 -24.68 7.48 11.32
C ASP A 66 -24.89 6.03 11.76
N GLY A 67 -24.33 5.68 12.93
CA GLY A 67 -24.36 4.30 13.41
C GLY A 67 -23.23 3.42 12.90
N GLY A 68 -22.29 3.97 12.09
CA GLY A 68 -21.10 3.29 11.64
C GLY A 68 -21.26 2.43 10.39
N ALA A 69 -22.44 2.46 9.74
CA ALA A 69 -22.64 1.74 8.49
C ALA A 69 -21.83 2.38 7.35
N ALA A 70 -21.09 1.56 6.61
CA ALA A 70 -20.36 2.00 5.44
C ALA A 70 -21.23 1.88 4.20
N GLU A 71 -21.26 2.95 3.40
CA GLU A 71 -21.94 2.96 2.11
C GLU A 71 -20.93 3.24 1.01
N LYS A 72 -20.83 2.34 0.05
CA LYS A 72 -19.86 2.45 -1.04
C LYS A 72 -20.16 3.67 -1.90
N VAL A 73 -19.13 4.45 -2.21
CA VAL A 73 -19.21 5.56 -3.15
C VAL A 73 -19.06 4.99 -4.56
N GLU A 74 -20.02 5.30 -5.42
CA GLU A 74 -20.06 4.88 -6.81
C GLU A 74 -19.42 5.93 -7.74
N HIS A 75 -19.25 5.58 -9.02
CA HIS A 75 -18.72 6.45 -10.07
C HIS A 75 -17.29 6.93 -9.80
N ILE A 76 -16.44 5.98 -9.46
CA ILE A 76 -15.01 6.18 -9.26
C ILE A 76 -14.27 5.45 -10.37
N ASP A 77 -13.38 6.15 -11.07
CA ASP A 77 -12.46 5.54 -12.03
C ASP A 77 -11.09 5.37 -11.39
N VAL A 78 -10.55 4.17 -11.46
CA VAL A 78 -9.26 3.83 -10.89
C VAL A 78 -8.27 3.55 -12.01
N GLU A 79 -7.11 4.21 -11.96
CA GLU A 79 -6.04 4.05 -12.94
C GLU A 79 -4.67 4.02 -12.24
N LEU A 80 -3.67 3.50 -12.96
CA LEU A 80 -2.27 3.59 -12.54
C LEU A 80 -1.59 4.72 -13.28
N ILE A 81 -0.84 5.54 -12.56
CA ILE A 81 -0.02 6.63 -13.08
C ILE A 81 1.39 6.55 -12.47
N ASN A 82 2.30 7.41 -12.91
CA ASN A 82 3.66 7.53 -12.38
C ASN A 82 4.39 6.18 -12.34
N ASP A 83 4.63 5.61 -13.51
CA ASP A 83 5.33 4.33 -13.69
C ASP A 83 4.62 3.15 -13.00
N GLY A 84 3.30 3.24 -12.88
CA GLY A 84 2.49 2.19 -12.26
C GLY A 84 2.59 2.11 -10.75
N LYS A 85 3.19 3.10 -10.09
CA LYS A 85 3.35 3.13 -8.64
C LYS A 85 2.26 3.89 -7.90
N THR A 86 1.48 4.69 -8.61
CA THR A 86 0.38 5.45 -8.02
C THR A 86 -0.95 4.92 -8.51
N LEU A 87 -1.78 4.54 -7.56
CA LEU A 87 -3.17 4.16 -7.82
C LEU A 87 -4.02 5.41 -7.59
N ARG A 88 -4.62 5.92 -8.66
CA ARG A 88 -5.45 7.13 -8.60
C ARG A 88 -6.91 6.78 -8.78
N ALA A 89 -7.72 7.22 -7.84
CA ALA A 89 -9.18 7.21 -7.98
C ALA A 89 -9.66 8.60 -8.33
N THR A 90 -10.29 8.74 -9.48
CA THR A 90 -10.93 9.99 -9.91
C THR A 90 -12.40 9.95 -9.54
N LEU A 91 -12.85 11.00 -8.84
CA LEU A 91 -14.21 11.10 -8.33
C LEU A 91 -15.02 11.94 -9.32
N HIS A 92 -16.03 11.33 -9.95
CA HIS A 92 -16.85 12.01 -10.94
C HIS A 92 -17.95 12.86 -10.34
N ASN A 93 -18.34 12.56 -9.10
CA ASN A 93 -19.35 13.33 -8.37
C ASN A 93 -18.72 13.96 -7.13
N PRO A 94 -19.08 15.21 -6.81
CA PRO A 94 -18.62 15.84 -5.58
C PRO A 94 -19.04 15.01 -4.35
N LEU A 95 -18.11 14.83 -3.41
CA LEU A 95 -18.39 14.18 -2.16
C LEU A 95 -18.98 15.19 -1.16
N GLY A 96 -19.99 14.76 -0.43
CA GLY A 96 -20.55 15.57 0.66
C GLY A 96 -19.66 15.58 1.91
N VAL A 97 -20.02 16.44 2.84
CA VAL A 97 -19.39 16.49 4.17
C VAL A 97 -19.60 15.15 4.88
N GLY A 98 -18.56 14.63 5.52
CA GLY A 98 -18.65 13.37 6.26
C GLY A 98 -17.30 12.71 6.44
N VAL A 99 -17.34 11.53 7.06
CA VAL A 99 -16.19 10.66 7.26
C VAL A 99 -16.16 9.62 6.14
N TYR A 100 -15.01 9.48 5.52
CA TYR A 100 -14.79 8.55 4.40
C TYR A 100 -13.72 7.54 4.77
N GLN A 101 -13.91 6.32 4.32
CA GLN A 101 -12.95 5.24 4.49
C GLN A 101 -12.42 4.82 3.11
N VAL A 102 -11.10 4.77 2.99
CA VAL A 102 -10.41 4.21 1.82
C VAL A 102 -9.96 2.80 2.17
N GLN A 103 -10.35 1.84 1.35
CA GLN A 103 -9.86 0.47 1.41
C GLN A 103 -9.09 0.16 0.15
N TRP A 104 -7.92 -0.42 0.28
CA TRP A 104 -7.10 -0.71 -0.89
C TRP A 104 -6.50 -2.11 -0.83
N ARG A 105 -6.25 -2.63 -2.02
CA ARG A 105 -5.49 -3.85 -2.25
C ARG A 105 -4.47 -3.56 -3.33
N ALA A 106 -3.21 -3.83 -3.06
CA ALA A 106 -2.11 -3.62 -3.96
C ALA A 106 -1.40 -4.94 -4.24
N VAL A 107 -1.27 -5.28 -5.51
CA VAL A 107 -0.59 -6.49 -5.97
C VAL A 107 0.49 -6.08 -6.95
N GLY A 108 1.73 -6.50 -6.69
CA GLY A 108 2.86 -6.29 -7.58
C GLY A 108 3.23 -7.54 -8.36
N ASP A 109 4.43 -7.53 -8.92
CA ASP A 109 4.93 -8.63 -9.76
C ASP A 109 5.10 -9.95 -9.00
N ASP A 110 5.22 -9.89 -7.69
CA ASP A 110 5.36 -11.07 -6.83
C ASP A 110 4.04 -11.78 -6.53
N ASN A 111 2.91 -11.26 -7.02
CA ASN A 111 1.55 -11.77 -6.77
C ASN A 111 1.13 -11.78 -5.29
N HIS A 112 1.86 -11.11 -4.42
CA HIS A 112 1.50 -10.99 -3.00
C HIS A 112 0.58 -9.80 -2.78
N PRO A 113 -0.68 -10.02 -2.39
CA PRO A 113 -1.57 -8.91 -2.09
C PRO A 113 -1.22 -8.27 -0.75
N MET A 114 -1.12 -6.96 -0.76
CA MET A 114 -1.08 -6.13 0.44
C MET A 114 -2.38 -5.35 0.52
N THR A 115 -2.95 -5.26 1.69
CA THR A 115 -4.21 -4.55 1.91
C THR A 115 -4.04 -3.53 3.02
N GLY A 116 -4.87 -2.51 2.99
CA GLY A 116 -4.91 -1.52 4.04
C GLY A 116 -6.19 -0.71 3.99
N GLU A 117 -6.38 0.09 5.01
CA GLU A 117 -7.48 1.03 5.09
C GLU A 117 -7.11 2.23 5.92
N TYR A 118 -7.73 3.37 5.62
CA TYR A 118 -7.62 4.56 6.43
C TYR A 118 -8.85 5.44 6.22
N SER A 119 -9.01 6.43 7.07
CA SER A 119 -10.13 7.37 7.01
C SER A 119 -9.65 8.79 6.86
N PHE A 120 -10.49 9.62 6.24
CA PHE A 120 -10.34 11.06 6.21
C PHE A 120 -11.73 11.70 6.34
N THR A 121 -11.74 13.00 6.64
CA THR A 121 -12.99 13.73 6.87
C THR A 121 -13.09 14.89 5.90
N ILE A 122 -14.26 15.08 5.33
CA ILE A 122 -14.61 16.27 4.54
C ILE A 122 -15.46 17.18 5.40
N LYS A 123 -15.00 18.41 5.53
CA LYS A 123 -15.72 19.47 6.21
C LYS A 123 -15.98 20.65 5.30
#